data_46664aa855fc75a91ce3042ddaf7a5a2
#
_entry.id   46664aa855fc75a91ce3042ddaf7a5a2
#
_cell.length_a   1.000
_cell.length_b   1.000
_cell.length_c   1.000
_cell.angle_alpha   90.00
_cell.angle_beta   90.00
_cell.angle_gamma   90.00
#
_symmetry.space_group_name_H-M   'P 1'
#
loop_
_entity.id
_entity.type
_entity.pdbx_description
1 polymer ?
#
loop_
_entity_poly.entity_id
_entity_poly.type
_entity_poly.pdbx_seq_one_letter_code
_entity_poly.pdbx_strand_id
1 'polypeptide(L)'
;MKITGRDALIVVDVQNDFCPGGALPVPDGDAVIPVIHAIAGRFEHILLTQDWHPPGHCSFASSHPGRKPFDLDPVSGERLWPDHCVRGTHGAEIHAALQLPRAELILRKGFRQEIDSYSAFFENDRTTPNGLAAYGRERGLQRFFFAGLAYDFCVGFSALDARRSGFEAVVIRDACRGIDTDGSVAAMEAQLARAGVPLVDSRDL
;
A
#
# COMPACT_ATOMS: atom_id res chain seq x y z
N MET A 1 -18.03 1.27 -13.09
CA MET A 1 -18.41 0.14 -12.19
C MET A 1 -19.35 0.64 -11.12
N LYS A 2 -20.40 -0.13 -10.71
CA LYS A 2 -21.32 0.33 -9.63
C LYS A 2 -20.68 0.07 -8.26
N ILE A 3 -20.57 1.11 -7.44
CA ILE A 3 -20.12 1.07 -6.05
C ILE A 3 -21.33 0.92 -5.13
N THR A 4 -21.20 0.13 -4.08
CA THR A 4 -22.25 -0.20 -3.10
C THR A 4 -21.77 0.04 -1.67
N GLY A 5 -22.65 -0.01 -0.67
CA GLY A 5 -22.28 0.08 0.75
C GLY A 5 -21.49 -1.11 1.31
N ARG A 6 -21.06 -2.07 0.47
CA ARG A 6 -20.16 -3.16 0.85
C ARG A 6 -18.78 -3.02 0.22
N ASP A 7 -18.53 -1.88 -0.43
CA ASP A 7 -17.28 -1.56 -1.09
C ASP A 7 -16.50 -0.54 -0.25
N ALA A 8 -15.19 -0.72 -0.13
CA ALA A 8 -14.34 0.23 0.54
C ALA A 8 -13.22 0.72 -0.38
N LEU A 9 -12.90 2.01 -0.29
CA LEU A 9 -11.68 2.59 -0.86
C LEU A 9 -10.55 2.43 0.14
N ILE A 10 -9.49 1.76 -0.26
CA ILE A 10 -8.24 1.65 0.50
C ILE A 10 -7.23 2.58 -0.12
N VAL A 11 -6.87 3.64 0.61
CA VAL A 11 -5.82 4.58 0.21
C VAL A 11 -4.53 4.15 0.87
N VAL A 12 -3.63 3.61 0.05
CA VAL A 12 -2.42 2.93 0.51
C VAL A 12 -1.27 3.92 0.59
N ASP A 13 -0.70 4.08 1.78
CA ASP A 13 0.60 4.67 2.09
C ASP A 13 0.93 6.00 1.38
N VAL A 14 -0.04 6.91 1.25
CA VAL A 14 0.22 8.25 0.71
C VAL A 14 0.87 9.09 1.80
N GLN A 15 2.16 8.84 2.03
CA GLN A 15 2.99 9.42 3.09
C GLN A 15 4.10 10.30 2.50
N ASN A 16 4.66 11.20 3.33
CA ASN A 16 5.67 12.15 2.87
C ASN A 16 6.91 11.47 2.29
N ASP A 17 7.36 10.35 2.87
CA ASP A 17 8.55 9.64 2.37
C ASP A 17 8.34 8.99 1.01
N PHE A 18 7.11 8.68 0.62
CA PHE A 18 6.78 8.14 -0.70
C PHE A 18 6.42 9.21 -1.75
N CYS A 19 6.36 10.48 -1.35
CA CYS A 19 6.12 11.61 -2.23
C CYS A 19 7.42 12.31 -2.63
N PRO A 20 7.41 13.21 -3.63
CA PRO A 20 8.61 13.94 -4.03
C PRO A 20 9.30 14.65 -2.87
N GLY A 21 10.61 14.42 -2.69
CA GLY A 21 11.41 14.96 -1.59
C GLY A 21 11.48 14.07 -0.35
N GLY A 22 10.77 12.96 -0.32
CA GLY A 22 10.83 11.96 0.74
C GLY A 22 12.05 11.02 0.64
N ALA A 23 12.18 10.10 1.59
CA ALA A 23 13.32 9.19 1.69
C ALA A 23 13.27 8.03 0.66
N LEU A 24 12.07 7.63 0.23
CA LEU A 24 11.84 6.60 -0.80
C LEU A 24 10.80 7.11 -1.81
N PRO A 25 11.13 8.16 -2.59
CA PRO A 25 10.14 8.82 -3.42
C PRO A 25 9.70 7.93 -4.58
N VAL A 26 8.39 7.75 -4.70
CA VAL A 26 7.76 7.17 -5.88
C VAL A 26 7.65 8.26 -6.95
N PRO A 27 8.04 8.02 -8.21
CA PRO A 27 7.88 9.00 -9.28
C PRO A 27 6.44 9.51 -9.37
N ASP A 28 6.26 10.84 -9.32
CA ASP A 28 4.95 11.51 -9.31
C ASP A 28 3.98 10.98 -8.24
N GLY A 29 4.50 10.57 -7.07
CA GLY A 29 3.70 9.94 -6.02
C GLY A 29 2.55 10.78 -5.51
N ASP A 30 2.73 12.09 -5.39
CA ASP A 30 1.71 13.05 -4.98
C ASP A 30 0.61 13.28 -6.03
N ALA A 31 0.85 12.93 -7.29
CA ALA A 31 -0.15 13.04 -8.36
C ALA A 31 -1.35 12.10 -8.17
N VAL A 32 -1.27 11.12 -7.28
CA VAL A 32 -2.43 10.27 -6.92
C VAL A 32 -3.47 11.02 -6.09
N ILE A 33 -3.07 12.07 -5.36
CA ILE A 33 -3.93 12.76 -4.39
C ILE A 33 -5.17 13.40 -5.05
N PRO A 34 -5.06 14.22 -6.11
CA PRO A 34 -6.24 14.79 -6.75
C PRO A 34 -7.18 13.73 -7.33
N VAL A 35 -6.66 12.60 -7.83
CA VAL A 35 -7.48 11.50 -8.35
C VAL A 35 -8.24 10.82 -7.20
N ILE A 36 -7.57 10.55 -6.08
CA ILE A 36 -8.19 9.98 -4.88
C ILE A 36 -9.30 10.90 -4.36
N HIS A 37 -9.08 12.21 -4.27
CA HIS A 37 -10.10 13.18 -3.85
C HIS A 37 -11.33 13.14 -4.77
N ALA A 38 -11.14 13.05 -6.08
CA ALA A 38 -12.22 13.03 -7.05
C ALA A 38 -13.15 11.82 -6.88
N ILE A 39 -12.61 10.68 -6.45
CA ILE A 39 -13.37 9.43 -6.32
C ILE A 39 -13.84 9.13 -4.89
N ALA A 40 -13.19 9.69 -3.87
CA ALA A 40 -13.45 9.36 -2.46
C ALA A 40 -14.91 9.56 -2.07
N GLY A 41 -15.59 10.57 -2.61
CA GLY A 41 -17.01 10.85 -2.37
C GLY A 41 -17.98 9.75 -2.84
N ARG A 42 -17.51 8.82 -3.68
CA ARG A 42 -18.30 7.69 -4.20
C ARG A 42 -18.37 6.50 -3.24
N PHE A 43 -17.49 6.47 -2.24
CA PHE A 43 -17.40 5.37 -1.28
C PHE A 43 -17.98 5.78 0.06
N GLU A 44 -18.75 4.88 0.66
CA GLU A 44 -19.20 5.00 2.04
C GLU A 44 -18.06 4.74 3.01
N HIS A 45 -17.25 3.72 2.73
CA HIS A 45 -16.12 3.29 3.54
C HIS A 45 -14.79 3.72 2.90
N ILE A 46 -14.00 4.48 3.65
CA ILE A 46 -12.66 4.93 3.27
C ILE A 46 -11.68 4.53 4.37
N LEU A 47 -10.67 3.77 4.00
CA LEU A 47 -9.62 3.32 4.90
C LEU A 47 -8.26 3.76 4.37
N LEU A 48 -7.37 4.16 5.26
CA LEU A 48 -6.00 4.50 4.91
C LEU A 48 -5.07 3.44 5.48
N THR A 49 -3.94 3.22 4.82
CA THR A 49 -2.81 2.51 5.42
C THR A 49 -1.65 3.46 5.66
N GLN A 50 -0.77 3.07 6.55
CA GLN A 50 0.40 3.86 6.92
C GLN A 50 1.54 2.91 7.26
N ASP A 51 2.61 2.96 6.47
CA ASP A 51 3.87 2.33 6.84
C ASP A 51 4.41 2.98 8.11
N TRP A 52 4.83 2.16 9.09
CA TRP A 52 5.15 2.65 10.42
C TRP A 52 6.32 1.89 11.04
N HIS A 53 7.48 1.98 10.37
CA HIS A 53 8.66 1.20 10.73
C HIS A 53 9.33 1.68 12.02
N PRO A 54 9.72 0.78 12.93
CA PRO A 54 10.62 1.14 14.02
C PRO A 54 12.01 1.54 13.47
N PRO A 55 12.77 2.39 14.17
CA PRO A 55 14.18 2.64 13.83
C PRO A 55 14.96 1.33 13.75
N GLY A 56 15.79 1.15 12.72
CA GLY A 56 16.57 -0.07 12.49
C GLY A 56 15.73 -1.29 12.06
N HIS A 57 14.59 -1.07 11.39
CA HIS A 57 13.73 -2.12 10.86
C HIS A 57 14.50 -3.07 9.93
N CYS A 58 14.10 -4.36 9.90
CA CYS A 58 14.78 -5.39 9.10
C CYS A 58 14.79 -5.12 7.59
N SER A 59 13.84 -4.35 7.06
CA SER A 59 13.81 -3.99 5.65
C SER A 59 14.78 -2.88 5.26
N PHE A 60 15.42 -2.21 6.21
CA PHE A 60 16.34 -1.11 5.92
C PHE A 60 17.73 -1.62 5.55
N ALA A 61 18.29 -1.11 4.47
CA ALA A 61 19.67 -1.43 4.09
C ALA A 61 20.68 -1.06 5.18
N SER A 62 20.42 0.01 5.94
CA SER A 62 21.22 0.46 7.07
C SER A 62 21.31 -0.57 8.21
N SER A 63 20.35 -1.48 8.32
CA SER A 63 20.32 -2.57 9.30
C SER A 63 21.20 -3.76 8.90
N HIS A 64 21.75 -3.77 7.69
CA HIS A 64 22.52 -4.87 7.13
C HIS A 64 23.94 -4.40 6.76
N PRO A 65 25.01 -4.77 7.52
CA PRO A 65 26.35 -4.31 7.26
C PRO A 65 26.82 -4.55 5.82
N GLY A 66 27.28 -3.49 5.15
CA GLY A 66 27.80 -3.55 3.78
C GLY A 66 26.73 -3.59 2.68
N ARG A 67 25.46 -3.52 3.01
CA ARG A 67 24.37 -3.46 2.03
C ARG A 67 24.00 -2.02 1.67
N LYS A 68 23.35 -1.88 0.52
CA LYS A 68 22.85 -0.61 -0.01
C LYS A 68 21.35 -0.71 -0.27
N PRO A 69 20.63 0.43 -0.29
CA PRO A 69 19.25 0.44 -0.78
C PRO A 69 19.12 -0.26 -2.14
N PHE A 70 18.05 -1.03 -2.26
CA PHE A 70 17.68 -1.87 -3.41
C PHE A 70 18.49 -3.17 -3.57
N ASP A 71 19.51 -3.46 -2.76
CA ASP A 71 20.09 -4.80 -2.67
C ASP A 71 19.01 -5.81 -2.23
N LEU A 72 19.28 -7.09 -2.52
CA LEU A 72 18.48 -8.17 -1.93
C LEU A 72 19.13 -8.66 -0.64
N ASP A 73 18.33 -8.86 0.39
CA ASP A 73 18.78 -9.53 1.61
C ASP A 73 19.15 -10.98 1.27
N PRO A 74 20.38 -11.43 1.59
CA PRO A 74 20.85 -12.78 1.23
C PRO A 74 20.13 -13.90 1.99
N VAL A 75 19.43 -13.58 3.06
CA VAL A 75 18.73 -14.57 3.92
C VAL A 75 17.28 -14.71 3.49
N SER A 76 16.55 -13.60 3.42
CA SER A 76 15.12 -13.60 3.04
C SER A 76 14.89 -13.54 1.53
N GLY A 77 15.85 -13.00 0.77
CA GLY A 77 15.69 -12.68 -0.65
C GLY A 77 14.82 -11.44 -0.90
N GLU A 78 14.39 -10.76 0.15
CA GLU A 78 13.59 -9.55 0.05
C GLU A 78 14.45 -8.33 -0.31
N ARG A 79 13.83 -7.31 -0.88
CA ARG A 79 14.50 -6.06 -1.21
C ARG A 79 14.74 -5.22 0.02
N LEU A 80 15.96 -4.70 0.14
CA LEU A 80 16.32 -3.75 1.19
C LEU A 80 16.08 -2.32 0.71
N TRP A 81 15.51 -1.50 1.57
CA TRP A 81 15.07 -0.15 1.27
C TRP A 81 15.95 0.89 1.97
N PRO A 82 15.98 2.15 1.51
CA PRO A 82 16.45 3.24 2.36
C PRO A 82 15.56 3.32 3.62
N ASP A 83 16.07 3.89 4.71
CA ASP A 83 15.28 4.16 5.90
C ASP A 83 14.14 5.11 5.52
N HIS A 84 12.90 4.66 5.67
CA HIS A 84 11.71 5.40 5.29
C HIS A 84 10.57 5.12 6.27
N CYS A 85 9.60 6.01 6.31
CA CYS A 85 8.40 5.91 7.15
C CYS A 85 8.71 5.50 8.59
N VAL A 86 9.83 6.00 9.12
CA VAL A 86 10.23 5.72 10.51
C VAL A 86 9.22 6.37 11.44
N ARG A 87 8.64 5.57 12.33
CA ARG A 87 7.58 6.00 13.25
C ARG A 87 7.94 7.27 14.02
N GLY A 88 7.02 8.23 14.06
CA GLY A 88 7.20 9.50 14.74
C GLY A 88 8.00 10.54 13.96
N THR A 89 8.46 10.25 12.75
CA THR A 89 9.12 11.24 11.87
C THR A 89 8.11 11.88 10.92
N HIS A 90 8.47 13.03 10.37
CA HIS A 90 7.70 13.70 9.33
C HIS A 90 7.49 12.82 8.09
N GLY A 91 8.50 12.02 7.73
CA GLY A 91 8.44 11.10 6.60
C GLY A 91 7.32 10.07 6.71
N ALA A 92 7.05 9.58 7.93
CA ALA A 92 6.00 8.61 8.20
C ALA A 92 4.59 9.23 8.27
N GLU A 93 4.45 10.55 8.29
CA GLU A 93 3.13 11.19 8.32
C GLU A 93 2.41 11.04 6.98
N ILE A 94 1.09 10.92 7.04
CA ILE A 94 0.25 11.00 5.84
C ILE A 94 0.45 12.38 5.20
N HIS A 95 0.59 12.42 3.89
CA HIS A 95 0.86 13.65 3.14
C HIS A 95 -0.24 14.68 3.41
N ALA A 96 0.16 15.91 3.79
CA ALA A 96 -0.76 16.95 4.27
C ALA A 96 -1.84 17.35 3.24
N ALA A 97 -1.56 17.22 1.95
CA ALA A 97 -2.55 17.47 0.91
C ALA A 97 -3.61 16.37 0.80
N LEU A 98 -3.39 15.17 1.34
CA LEU A 98 -4.40 14.10 1.35
C LEU A 98 -5.39 14.34 2.49
N GLN A 99 -6.47 15.05 2.20
CA GLN A 99 -7.50 15.34 3.19
C GLN A 99 -8.73 14.47 2.96
N LEU A 100 -8.86 13.44 3.77
CA LEU A 100 -9.99 12.49 3.75
C LEU A 100 -10.65 12.41 5.14
N PRO A 101 -11.37 13.47 5.56
CA PRO A 101 -11.91 13.56 6.93
C PRO A 101 -12.98 12.49 7.22
N ARG A 102 -13.49 11.81 6.19
CA ARG A 102 -14.43 10.69 6.33
C ARG A 102 -13.75 9.34 6.46
N ALA A 103 -12.41 9.29 6.42
CA ALA A 103 -11.70 8.03 6.63
C ALA A 103 -12.00 7.48 8.03
N GLU A 104 -12.43 6.23 8.08
CA GLU A 104 -12.89 5.59 9.32
C GLU A 104 -11.81 4.72 10.00
N LEU A 105 -10.70 4.43 9.30
CA LEU A 105 -9.59 3.66 9.81
C LEU A 105 -8.26 4.16 9.22
N ILE A 106 -7.23 4.23 10.05
CA ILE A 106 -5.84 4.29 9.62
C ILE A 106 -5.16 3.02 10.15
N LEU A 107 -4.84 2.10 9.24
CA LEU A 107 -4.16 0.85 9.57
C LEU A 107 -2.66 1.03 9.43
N ARG A 108 -1.94 0.91 10.52
CA ARG A 108 -0.47 0.88 10.52
C ARG A 108 0.05 -0.51 10.22
N LYS A 109 1.04 -0.61 9.33
CA LYS A 109 1.73 -1.85 8.97
C LYS A 109 3.24 -1.68 9.05
N GLY A 110 4.02 -2.77 8.95
CA GLY A 110 5.48 -2.71 9.03
C GLY A 110 6.02 -2.27 10.39
N PHE A 111 5.24 -2.41 11.47
CA PHE A 111 5.62 -1.96 12.80
C PHE A 111 6.38 -3.02 13.61
N ARG A 112 6.49 -4.26 13.11
CA ARG A 112 7.29 -5.32 13.72
C ARG A 112 8.72 -5.24 13.25
N GLN A 113 9.65 -5.28 14.19
CA GLN A 113 11.10 -5.09 13.93
C GLN A 113 11.68 -6.10 12.93
N GLU A 114 11.23 -7.34 13.00
CA GLU A 114 11.86 -8.50 12.34
C GLU A 114 11.13 -8.97 11.08
N ILE A 115 10.03 -8.34 10.71
CA ILE A 115 9.21 -8.75 9.57
C ILE A 115 8.76 -7.52 8.81
N ASP A 116 9.05 -7.48 7.51
CA ASP A 116 8.54 -6.42 6.63
C ASP A 116 7.09 -6.66 6.21
N SER A 117 6.43 -5.62 5.73
CA SER A 117 5.01 -5.64 5.40
C SER A 117 4.67 -4.77 4.21
N TYR A 118 4.50 -5.37 3.05
CA TYR A 118 3.91 -4.66 1.91
C TYR A 118 2.39 -4.60 2.02
N SER A 119 1.76 -5.73 2.35
CA SER A 119 0.32 -5.86 2.34
C SER A 119 -0.34 -5.33 3.61
N ALA A 120 -1.51 -4.68 3.47
CA ALA A 120 -2.39 -4.34 4.58
C ALA A 120 -3.07 -5.56 5.23
N PHE A 121 -2.97 -6.75 4.62
CA PHE A 121 -3.60 -7.98 5.08
C PHE A 121 -2.65 -8.85 5.89
N PHE A 122 -1.43 -9.06 5.38
CA PHE A 122 -0.41 -9.91 6.00
C PHE A 122 0.95 -9.26 5.92
N GLU A 123 1.82 -9.61 6.87
CA GLU A 123 3.25 -9.36 6.77
C GLU A 123 3.86 -10.15 5.59
N ASN A 124 5.10 -9.88 5.22
CA ASN A 124 5.74 -10.56 4.09
C ASN A 124 5.92 -12.07 4.29
N ASP A 125 5.86 -12.56 5.52
CA ASP A 125 5.78 -14.01 5.83
C ASP A 125 4.47 -14.66 5.36
N ARG A 126 3.49 -13.85 4.93
CA ARG A 126 2.17 -14.25 4.40
C ARG A 126 1.29 -15.04 5.36
N THR A 127 1.62 -15.03 6.64
CA THR A 127 0.92 -15.75 7.71
C THR A 127 0.53 -14.84 8.86
N THR A 128 1.36 -13.87 9.21
CA THR A 128 1.10 -12.91 10.28
C THR A 128 0.13 -11.83 9.82
N PRO A 129 -1.08 -11.73 10.41
CA PRO A 129 -2.09 -10.80 9.92
C PRO A 129 -1.81 -9.36 10.37
N ASN A 130 -2.10 -8.40 9.48
CA ASN A 130 -2.09 -6.97 9.77
C ASN A 130 -3.45 -6.40 10.24
N GLY A 131 -4.51 -7.17 10.08
CA GLY A 131 -5.82 -6.84 10.64
C GLY A 131 -6.88 -6.38 9.64
N LEU A 132 -6.53 -5.97 8.41
CA LEU A 132 -7.52 -5.45 7.46
C LEU A 132 -8.59 -6.49 7.09
N ALA A 133 -8.23 -7.78 6.98
CA ALA A 133 -9.19 -8.84 6.71
C ALA A 133 -10.22 -9.01 7.83
N ALA A 134 -9.79 -8.92 9.09
CA ALA A 134 -10.69 -9.00 10.25
C ALA A 134 -11.63 -7.80 10.28
N TYR A 135 -11.09 -6.59 10.10
CA TYR A 135 -11.91 -5.37 10.00
C TYR A 135 -12.94 -5.46 8.87
N GLY A 136 -12.53 -5.88 7.68
CA GLY A 136 -13.44 -6.01 6.54
C GLY A 136 -14.59 -6.99 6.79
N ARG A 137 -14.31 -8.14 7.42
CA ARG A 137 -15.34 -9.12 7.79
C ARG A 137 -16.32 -8.56 8.81
N GLU A 138 -15.82 -7.92 9.86
CA GLU A 138 -16.64 -7.33 10.93
C GLU A 138 -17.56 -6.22 10.39
N ARG A 139 -17.08 -5.44 9.42
CA ARG A 139 -17.85 -4.38 8.76
C ARG A 139 -18.76 -4.89 7.62
N GLY A 140 -18.71 -6.18 7.30
CA GLY A 140 -19.50 -6.77 6.20
C GLY A 140 -19.04 -6.34 4.81
N LEU A 141 -17.79 -5.86 4.68
CA LEU A 141 -17.21 -5.45 3.41
C LEU A 141 -16.97 -6.68 2.52
N GLN A 142 -17.14 -6.52 1.22
CA GLN A 142 -17.00 -7.62 0.25
C GLN A 142 -15.95 -7.32 -0.82
N ARG A 143 -15.77 -6.03 -1.17
CA ARG A 143 -14.85 -5.63 -2.24
C ARG A 143 -14.05 -4.41 -1.82
N PHE A 144 -12.74 -4.48 -2.08
CA PHE A 144 -11.80 -3.40 -1.82
C PHE A 144 -11.30 -2.78 -3.12
N PHE A 145 -11.35 -1.46 -3.20
CA PHE A 145 -10.77 -0.68 -4.28
C PHE A 145 -9.48 -0.05 -3.76
N PHE A 146 -8.36 -0.32 -4.42
CA PHE A 146 -7.04 0.12 -4.00
C PHE A 146 -6.57 1.30 -4.84
N ALA A 147 -6.06 2.33 -4.16
CA ALA A 147 -5.40 3.51 -4.70
C ALA A 147 -4.20 3.87 -3.83
N GLY A 148 -3.22 4.59 -4.34
CA GLY A 148 -2.06 5.08 -3.57
C GLY A 148 -0.72 4.51 -4.02
N LEU A 149 0.17 4.25 -3.07
CA LEU A 149 1.59 3.99 -3.25
C LEU A 149 2.07 2.72 -2.49
N ALA A 150 3.10 2.03 -2.93
CA ALA A 150 3.53 2.00 -4.32
C ALA A 150 2.76 0.90 -5.06
N TYR A 151 2.38 1.15 -6.31
CA TYR A 151 1.57 0.24 -7.13
C TYR A 151 2.11 -1.19 -7.16
N ASP A 152 3.41 -1.31 -7.39
CA ASP A 152 4.14 -2.56 -7.56
C ASP A 152 4.53 -3.26 -6.25
N PHE A 153 4.25 -2.63 -5.11
CA PHE A 153 4.48 -3.16 -3.76
C PHE A 153 3.21 -3.09 -2.92
N CYS A 154 3.07 -2.12 -2.04
CA CYS A 154 2.01 -2.09 -1.02
C CYS A 154 0.59 -2.17 -1.62
N VAL A 155 0.32 -1.49 -2.72
CA VAL A 155 -0.97 -1.56 -3.42
C VAL A 155 -1.20 -2.95 -4.00
N GLY A 156 -0.25 -3.44 -4.81
CA GLY A 156 -0.39 -4.71 -5.51
C GLY A 156 -0.49 -5.91 -4.55
N PHE A 157 0.42 -5.99 -3.56
CA PHE A 157 0.38 -7.06 -2.57
C PHE A 157 -0.88 -7.02 -1.70
N SER A 158 -1.38 -5.83 -1.36
CA SER A 158 -2.67 -5.70 -0.65
C SER A 158 -3.83 -6.22 -1.49
N ALA A 159 -3.87 -5.91 -2.78
CA ALA A 159 -4.91 -6.39 -3.69
C ALA A 159 -4.86 -7.93 -3.87
N LEU A 160 -3.66 -8.51 -4.00
CA LEU A 160 -3.48 -9.97 -4.09
C LEU A 160 -3.93 -10.67 -2.79
N ASP A 161 -3.57 -10.12 -1.65
CA ASP A 161 -3.92 -10.72 -0.36
C ASP A 161 -5.40 -10.52 0.00
N ALA A 162 -6.05 -9.44 -0.49
CA ALA A 162 -7.50 -9.31 -0.42
C ALA A 162 -8.19 -10.51 -1.11
N ARG A 163 -7.74 -10.86 -2.33
CA ARG A 163 -8.25 -12.05 -3.05
C ARG A 163 -8.01 -13.34 -2.28
N ARG A 164 -6.80 -13.54 -1.74
CA ARG A 164 -6.48 -14.72 -0.92
C ARG A 164 -7.36 -14.80 0.35
N SER A 165 -7.75 -13.65 0.91
CA SER A 165 -8.61 -13.55 2.08
C SER A 165 -10.10 -13.72 1.79
N GLY A 166 -10.49 -13.93 0.52
CA GLY A 166 -11.86 -14.17 0.10
C GLY A 166 -12.64 -12.91 -0.25
N PHE A 167 -11.99 -11.75 -0.38
CA PHE A 167 -12.62 -10.52 -0.83
C PHE A 167 -12.45 -10.32 -2.35
N GLU A 168 -13.32 -9.54 -2.94
CA GLU A 168 -13.07 -8.96 -4.24
C GLU A 168 -12.07 -7.81 -4.13
N ALA A 169 -11.21 -7.66 -5.14
CA ALA A 169 -10.22 -6.60 -5.19
C ALA A 169 -10.25 -5.93 -6.57
N VAL A 170 -10.09 -4.63 -6.58
CA VAL A 170 -9.99 -3.80 -7.80
C VAL A 170 -8.86 -2.79 -7.57
N VAL A 171 -8.00 -2.57 -8.54
CA VAL A 171 -6.98 -1.52 -8.46
C VAL A 171 -7.38 -0.37 -9.39
N ILE A 172 -7.39 0.86 -8.86
CA ILE A 172 -7.67 2.08 -9.62
C ILE A 172 -6.35 2.59 -10.17
N ARG A 173 -6.07 2.24 -11.43
CA ARG A 173 -4.72 2.34 -12.03
C ARG A 173 -4.19 3.77 -12.11
N ASP A 174 -5.02 4.71 -12.51
CA ASP A 174 -4.66 6.13 -12.62
C ASP A 174 -4.53 6.84 -11.25
N ALA A 175 -5.09 6.23 -10.19
CA ALA A 175 -4.92 6.67 -8.80
C ALA A 175 -3.73 5.99 -8.09
N CYS A 176 -2.82 5.34 -8.82
CA CYS A 176 -1.62 4.69 -8.27
C CYS A 176 -0.36 5.15 -9.00
N ARG A 177 0.79 5.07 -8.30
CA ARG A 177 2.13 5.21 -8.89
C ARG A 177 3.03 4.11 -8.35
N GLY A 178 3.98 3.66 -9.19
CA GLY A 178 4.93 2.59 -8.85
C GLY A 178 6.36 3.09 -8.77
N ILE A 179 7.20 2.36 -8.07
CA ILE A 179 8.64 2.60 -7.98
C ILE A 179 9.33 2.14 -9.27
N ASP A 180 8.85 1.02 -9.84
CA ASP A 180 9.36 0.35 -11.05
C ASP A 180 10.85 -0.01 -10.97
N THR A 181 11.22 -0.70 -9.91
CA THR A 181 12.58 -1.24 -9.78
C THR A 181 12.68 -2.62 -10.45
N ASP A 182 13.60 -2.76 -11.40
CA ASP A 182 13.83 -4.00 -12.15
C ASP A 182 12.57 -4.57 -12.84
N GLY A 183 11.66 -3.70 -13.32
CA GLY A 183 10.43 -4.11 -13.99
C GLY A 183 9.34 -4.62 -13.05
N SER A 184 9.37 -4.22 -11.77
CA SER A 184 8.41 -4.63 -10.74
C SER A 184 6.97 -4.25 -11.08
N VAL A 185 6.73 -3.14 -11.79
CA VAL A 185 5.39 -2.75 -12.24
C VAL A 185 4.81 -3.79 -13.19
N ALA A 186 5.55 -4.18 -14.23
CA ALA A 186 5.09 -5.19 -15.20
C ALA A 186 4.90 -6.56 -14.53
N ALA A 187 5.80 -6.91 -13.59
CA ALA A 187 5.68 -8.15 -12.83
C ALA A 187 4.43 -8.17 -11.95
N MET A 188 4.10 -7.06 -11.31
CA MET A 188 2.88 -6.92 -10.49
C MET A 188 1.62 -6.97 -11.35
N GLU A 189 1.59 -6.28 -12.50
CA GLU A 189 0.45 -6.35 -13.43
C GLU A 189 0.16 -7.78 -13.86
N ALA A 190 1.20 -8.55 -14.17
CA ALA A 190 1.04 -9.97 -14.51
C ALA A 190 0.51 -10.81 -13.33
N GLN A 191 0.88 -10.49 -12.08
CA GLN A 191 0.37 -11.18 -10.88
C GLN A 191 -1.10 -10.83 -10.64
N LEU A 192 -1.47 -9.54 -10.72
CA LEU A 192 -2.85 -9.08 -10.56
C LEU A 192 -3.78 -9.71 -11.62
N ALA A 193 -3.33 -9.76 -12.87
CA ALA A 193 -4.09 -10.41 -13.95
C ALA A 193 -4.32 -11.90 -13.67
N ARG A 194 -3.28 -12.65 -13.24
CA ARG A 194 -3.41 -14.08 -12.85
C ARG A 194 -4.35 -14.28 -11.66
N ALA A 195 -4.40 -13.35 -10.73
CA ALA A 195 -5.28 -13.39 -9.56
C ALA A 195 -6.72 -12.92 -9.88
N GLY A 196 -7.00 -12.49 -11.11
CA GLY A 196 -8.28 -11.95 -11.51
C GLY A 196 -8.63 -10.64 -10.83
N VAL A 197 -7.63 -9.79 -10.56
CA VAL A 197 -7.82 -8.43 -10.02
C VAL A 197 -7.98 -7.47 -11.20
N PRO A 198 -9.15 -6.85 -11.40
CA PRO A 198 -9.35 -5.86 -12.43
C PRO A 198 -8.52 -4.60 -12.18
N LEU A 199 -7.94 -4.06 -13.25
CA LEU A 199 -7.38 -2.70 -13.30
C LEU A 199 -8.41 -1.80 -13.97
N VAL A 200 -8.81 -0.71 -13.32
CA VAL A 200 -9.80 0.25 -13.83
C VAL A 200 -9.26 1.67 -13.72
N ASP A 201 -9.73 2.56 -14.55
CA ASP A 201 -9.49 3.99 -14.38
C ASP A 201 -10.57 4.62 -13.49
N SER A 202 -10.22 5.69 -12.79
CA SER A 202 -11.14 6.44 -11.90
C SER A 202 -12.43 6.88 -12.58
N ARG A 203 -12.39 7.17 -13.88
CA ARG A 203 -13.55 7.54 -14.70
C ARG A 203 -14.54 6.38 -14.94
N ASP A 204 -14.11 5.15 -14.77
CA ASP A 204 -14.91 3.93 -15.04
C ASP A 204 -15.62 3.39 -13.78
N LEU A 205 -15.45 4.07 -12.66
CA LEU A 205 -16.09 3.74 -11.39
C LEU A 205 -17.59 4.06 -11.39
#